data_9aeb58e160dc87cb6ce251ad40edca9c
#
_entry.id   9aeb58e160dc87cb6ce251ad40edca9c
#
_cell.length_a   1.000
_cell.length_b   1.000
_cell.length_c   1.000
_cell.angle_alpha   90.00
_cell.angle_beta   90.00
_cell.angle_gamma   90.00
#
_symmetry.space_group_name_H-M   'P 1'
#
loop_
_entity.id
_entity.type
_entity.pdbx_description
1 polymer ?
#
loop_
_entity_poly.entity_id
_entity_poly.type
_entity_poly.pdbx_seq_one_letter_code
_entity_poly.pdbx_strand_id
1 'polypeptide(L)'
;MQQNQTKDKNADVVRYMVDCYNAMDANGLRPLLNEQAKHSAPGSDFGADIVGRDKIVEYFRSNVFPAFHEVRFEIVHLYEDERQSAVTVEWRSHLKPKTGKNYSNTGVFVVELAQGKITWVREYFDTEKSHANV
;
A
#
# COMPACT_ATOMS: atom_id res chain seq x y z
N MET A 1 24.36 -21.21 12.02
CA MET A 1 23.86 -20.92 11.91
C MET A 1 22.94 -20.56 11.80
N GLN A 2 22.80 -20.08 11.68
CA GLN A 2 22.05 -19.74 11.56
C GLN A 2 21.26 -19.45 11.06
N GLN A 3 20.87 -19.33 10.95
CA GLN A 3 20.36 -19.04 10.36
C GLN A 3 19.62 -18.71 9.93
N ASN A 4 19.54 -19.03 9.97
CA ASN A 4 18.97 -18.57 9.38
C ASN A 4 17.83 -18.19 9.35
N GLN A 5 17.39 -18.09 9.88
CA GLN A 5 16.31 -17.58 9.81
C GLN A 5 16.25 -16.31 9.54
N THR A 6 16.09 -16.06 8.45
CA THR A 6 16.05 -14.75 7.93
C THR A 6 14.74 -14.11 8.22
N LYS A 7 14.76 -13.08 8.98
CA LYS A 7 13.66 -12.15 8.98
C LYS A 7 13.59 -11.54 7.59
N ASP A 8 12.38 -11.40 7.06
CA ASP A 8 12.18 -10.66 5.85
C ASP A 8 12.70 -9.23 6.03
N LYS A 9 13.45 -8.75 5.06
CA LYS A 9 13.88 -7.36 5.07
C LYS A 9 12.68 -6.46 4.87
N ASN A 10 12.77 -5.23 5.36
CA ASN A 10 11.68 -4.26 5.23
C ASN A 10 11.26 -4.09 3.76
N ALA A 11 12.21 -4.05 2.85
CA ALA A 11 11.90 -3.95 1.42
C ALA A 11 11.04 -5.12 0.94
N ASP A 12 11.30 -6.33 1.42
CA ASP A 12 10.53 -7.49 1.02
C ASP A 12 9.10 -7.42 1.55
N VAL A 13 8.93 -6.97 2.80
CA VAL A 13 7.60 -6.79 3.38
C VAL A 13 6.78 -5.81 2.54
N VAL A 14 7.41 -4.73 2.09
CA VAL A 14 6.71 -3.72 1.27
C VAL A 14 6.40 -4.27 -0.11
N ARG A 15 7.29 -5.08 -0.71
CA ARG A 15 6.98 -5.75 -1.97
C ARG A 15 5.79 -6.69 -1.82
N TYR A 16 5.71 -7.45 -0.72
CA TYR A 16 4.56 -8.31 -0.46
C TYR A 16 3.28 -7.48 -0.33
N MET A 17 3.35 -6.29 0.29
CA MET A 17 2.21 -5.39 0.37
C MET A 17 1.71 -5.03 -1.03
N VAL A 18 2.62 -4.65 -1.94
CA VAL A 18 2.25 -4.31 -3.31
C VAL A 18 1.66 -5.53 -4.03
N ASP A 19 2.23 -6.72 -3.80
CA ASP A 19 1.68 -7.95 -4.37
C ASP A 19 0.25 -8.19 -3.91
N CYS A 20 -0.04 -7.92 -2.63
CA CYS A 20 -1.41 -8.03 -2.10
C CYS A 20 -2.35 -7.05 -2.77
N TYR A 21 -1.91 -5.81 -3.01
CA TYR A 21 -2.72 -4.84 -3.73
C TYR A 21 -3.04 -5.34 -5.15
N ASN A 22 -2.03 -5.86 -5.85
CA ASN A 22 -2.18 -6.34 -7.20
C ASN A 22 -3.09 -7.57 -7.30
N ALA A 23 -3.08 -8.39 -6.26
CA ALA A 23 -3.97 -9.55 -6.17
C ALA A 23 -5.32 -9.21 -5.57
N MET A 24 -5.52 -7.97 -5.14
CA MET A 24 -6.70 -7.53 -4.39
C MET A 24 -6.98 -8.45 -3.20
N ASP A 25 -5.91 -8.81 -2.49
CA ASP A 25 -5.92 -9.75 -1.38
C ASP A 25 -5.84 -9.00 -0.06
N ALA A 26 -7.00 -8.62 0.48
CA ALA A 26 -7.05 -7.89 1.73
C ALA A 26 -6.54 -8.74 2.90
N ASN A 27 -6.86 -10.03 2.91
CA ASN A 27 -6.42 -10.91 3.97
C ASN A 27 -4.90 -11.09 3.99
N GLY A 28 -4.27 -11.02 2.83
CA GLY A 28 -2.81 -11.11 2.71
C GLY A 28 -2.08 -9.94 3.37
N LEU A 29 -2.76 -8.80 3.52
CA LEU A 29 -2.18 -7.64 4.21
C LEU A 29 -2.04 -7.87 5.71
N ARG A 30 -2.92 -8.67 6.30
CA ARG A 30 -2.98 -8.83 7.76
C ARG A 30 -1.64 -9.19 8.40
N PRO A 31 -0.92 -10.23 7.93
CA PRO A 31 0.34 -10.59 8.58
C PRO A 31 1.45 -9.57 8.38
N LEU A 32 1.30 -8.63 7.44
CA LEU A 32 2.32 -7.61 7.18
C LEU A 32 2.16 -6.40 8.10
N LEU A 33 0.99 -6.21 8.67
CA LEU A 33 0.63 -5.01 9.42
C LEU A 33 0.82 -5.21 10.92
N ASN A 34 1.37 -4.18 11.57
CA ASN A 34 1.34 -4.10 13.03
C ASN A 34 -0.11 -3.94 13.46
N GLU A 35 -0.45 -4.45 14.65
CA GLU A 35 -1.82 -4.38 15.15
C GLU A 35 -2.34 -2.94 15.20
N GLN A 36 -1.46 -1.97 15.43
CA GLN A 36 -1.81 -0.55 15.53
C GLN A 36 -1.40 0.23 14.29
N ALA A 37 -1.21 -0.43 13.17
CA ALA A 37 -0.80 0.22 11.93
C ALA A 37 -1.76 1.31 11.51
N LYS A 38 -1.23 2.30 10.79
CA LYS A 38 -2.01 3.43 10.28
C LYS A 38 -1.86 3.52 8.78
N HIS A 39 -2.94 3.89 8.09
CA HIS A 39 -2.95 4.11 6.65
C HIS A 39 -3.47 5.51 6.38
N SER A 40 -2.70 6.30 5.64
CA SER A 40 -3.01 7.70 5.36
C SER A 40 -2.86 7.97 3.87
N ALA A 41 -3.67 8.89 3.35
CA ALA A 41 -3.52 9.41 2.00
C ALA A 41 -3.57 10.95 2.08
N PRO A 42 -2.48 11.58 2.58
CA PRO A 42 -2.47 13.02 2.80
C PRO A 42 -2.67 13.79 1.49
N GLY A 43 -3.42 14.87 1.56
CA GLY A 43 -3.67 15.70 0.39
C GLY A 43 -4.73 15.17 -0.56
N SER A 44 -5.36 14.04 -0.23
CA SER A 44 -6.44 13.47 -1.02
C SER A 44 -7.77 13.67 -0.32
N ASP A 45 -8.85 13.35 -1.04
CA ASP A 45 -10.22 13.44 -0.52
C ASP A 45 -10.67 12.18 0.21
N PHE A 46 -9.77 11.23 0.43
CA PHE A 46 -10.17 9.93 0.97
C PHE A 46 -10.49 9.94 2.46
N GLY A 47 -10.41 11.12 3.09
CA GLY A 47 -10.85 11.26 4.46
C GLY A 47 -9.74 11.08 5.47
N ALA A 48 -10.15 10.77 6.70
CA ALA A 48 -9.24 10.66 7.83
C ALA A 48 -8.38 9.40 7.75
N ASP A 49 -7.28 9.40 8.49
CA ASP A 49 -6.43 8.23 8.62
C ASP A 49 -7.22 7.03 9.14
N ILE A 50 -6.86 5.85 8.66
CA ILE A 50 -7.41 4.60 9.16
C ILE A 50 -6.41 4.04 10.15
N VAL A 51 -6.84 3.82 11.38
CA VAL A 51 -5.97 3.36 12.45
C VAL A 51 -6.40 1.98 12.92
N GLY A 52 -5.45 1.05 12.91
CA GLY A 52 -5.66 -0.33 13.33
C GLY A 52 -5.67 -1.30 12.18
N ARG A 53 -4.97 -2.41 12.38
CA ARG A 53 -4.82 -3.45 11.36
C ARG A 53 -6.16 -3.96 10.84
N ASP A 54 -7.07 -4.27 11.74
CA ASP A 54 -8.37 -4.83 11.33
C ASP A 54 -9.17 -3.83 10.50
N LYS A 55 -9.11 -2.56 10.87
CA LYS A 55 -9.80 -1.51 10.12
C LYS A 55 -9.19 -1.30 8.74
N ILE A 56 -7.87 -1.38 8.63
CA ILE A 56 -7.18 -1.26 7.35
C ILE A 56 -7.58 -2.42 6.44
N VAL A 57 -7.53 -3.65 6.94
CA VAL A 57 -7.88 -4.83 6.16
C VAL A 57 -9.34 -4.73 5.69
N GLU A 58 -10.24 -4.32 6.58
CA GLU A 58 -11.66 -4.19 6.24
C GLU A 58 -11.89 -3.07 5.21
N TYR A 59 -11.15 -1.97 5.32
CA TYR A 59 -11.25 -0.88 4.36
C TYR A 59 -10.90 -1.36 2.94
N PHE A 60 -9.81 -2.09 2.79
CA PHE A 60 -9.43 -2.62 1.49
C PHE A 60 -10.44 -3.66 1.00
N ARG A 61 -10.90 -4.55 1.88
CA ARG A 61 -11.83 -5.61 1.53
C ARG A 61 -13.17 -5.05 1.06
N SER A 62 -13.69 -4.03 1.75
CA SER A 62 -15.05 -3.57 1.55
C SER A 62 -15.17 -2.32 0.69
N ASN A 63 -14.12 -1.47 0.67
CA ASN A 63 -14.21 -0.16 0.02
C ASN A 63 -13.28 0.00 -1.17
N VAL A 64 -12.09 -0.59 -1.15
CA VAL A 64 -11.13 -0.37 -2.22
C VAL A 64 -11.24 -1.45 -3.29
N PHE A 65 -10.97 -2.70 -2.93
CA PHE A 65 -10.87 -3.75 -3.92
C PHE A 65 -12.19 -4.02 -4.67
N PRO A 66 -13.36 -3.96 -4.02
CA PRO A 66 -14.61 -4.14 -4.78
C PRO A 66 -14.89 -3.06 -5.82
N ALA A 67 -14.20 -1.93 -5.76
CA ALA A 67 -14.41 -0.84 -6.70
C ALA A 67 -13.68 -1.06 -8.04
N PHE A 68 -12.84 -2.09 -8.14
CA PHE A 68 -12.00 -2.31 -9.31
C PHE A 68 -12.20 -3.69 -9.91
N HIS A 69 -12.08 -3.77 -11.23
CA HIS A 69 -11.90 -5.05 -11.93
C HIS A 69 -10.43 -5.47 -11.86
N GLU A 70 -9.53 -4.52 -11.89
CA GLU A 70 -8.10 -4.81 -11.86
C GLU A 70 -7.35 -3.66 -11.20
N VAL A 71 -6.40 -4.03 -10.34
CA VAL A 71 -5.44 -3.10 -9.72
C VAL A 71 -4.05 -3.60 -10.07
N ARG A 72 -3.23 -2.73 -10.67
CA ARG A 72 -1.85 -3.09 -10.98
C ARG A 72 -0.93 -1.93 -10.68
N PHE A 73 -0.07 -2.12 -9.70
CA PHE A 73 1.01 -1.20 -9.36
C PHE A 73 2.32 -1.79 -9.85
N GLU A 74 3.08 -0.98 -10.61
CA GLU A 74 4.45 -1.31 -10.98
C GLU A 74 5.39 -0.54 -10.07
N ILE A 75 6.35 -1.20 -9.47
CA ILE A 75 7.39 -0.54 -8.69
C ILE A 75 8.41 0.01 -9.67
N VAL A 76 8.52 1.34 -9.74
CA VAL A 76 9.50 2.01 -10.60
C VAL A 76 10.84 2.10 -9.87
N HIS A 77 10.81 2.56 -8.62
CA HIS A 77 11.98 2.60 -7.76
C HIS A 77 11.57 2.27 -6.33
N LEU A 78 12.48 1.63 -5.60
CA LEU A 78 12.29 1.34 -4.20
C LEU A 78 13.54 1.79 -3.46
N TYR A 79 13.34 2.62 -2.43
CA TYR A 79 14.41 3.16 -1.61
C TYR A 79 14.21 2.71 -0.18
N GLU A 80 15.25 2.16 0.42
CA GLU A 80 15.20 1.73 1.81
C GLU A 80 16.05 2.65 2.66
N ASP A 81 15.49 3.14 3.77
CA ASP A 81 16.20 3.92 4.78
C ASP A 81 16.28 3.08 6.04
N GLU A 82 17.41 2.44 6.25
CA GLU A 82 17.59 1.56 7.40
C GLU A 82 17.57 2.32 8.72
N ARG A 83 18.08 3.55 8.73
CA ARG A 83 18.15 4.35 9.95
C ARG A 83 16.78 4.72 10.47
N GLN A 84 15.85 5.00 9.57
CA GLN A 84 14.47 5.37 9.94
C GLN A 84 13.52 4.18 9.87
N SER A 85 14.02 3.00 9.50
CA SER A 85 13.19 1.82 9.33
C SER A 85 12.01 2.12 8.41
N ALA A 86 12.33 2.63 7.21
CA ALA A 86 11.32 3.06 6.25
C ALA A 86 11.70 2.60 4.85
N VAL A 87 10.67 2.39 4.03
CA VAL A 87 10.83 2.05 2.61
C VAL A 87 9.91 2.95 1.82
N THR A 88 10.46 3.58 0.79
CA THR A 88 9.69 4.42 -0.13
C THR A 88 9.61 3.71 -1.47
N VAL A 89 8.39 3.58 -1.98
CA VAL A 89 8.14 2.97 -3.29
C VAL A 89 7.55 4.01 -4.21
N GLU A 90 8.27 4.32 -5.26
CA GLU A 90 7.75 5.11 -6.36
C GLU A 90 7.08 4.14 -7.33
N TRP A 91 5.80 4.39 -7.64
CA TRP A 91 5.02 3.46 -8.44
C TRP A 91 4.30 4.14 -9.59
N ARG A 92 3.96 3.31 -10.56
CA ARG A 92 3.03 3.65 -11.63
C ARG A 92 1.90 2.64 -11.55
N SER A 93 0.66 3.13 -11.64
CA SER A 93 -0.48 2.25 -11.56
C SER A 93 -1.25 2.19 -12.87
N HIS A 94 -1.92 1.06 -13.07
CA HIS A 94 -2.89 0.86 -14.15
C HIS A 94 -4.13 0.30 -13.47
N LEU A 95 -5.21 1.05 -13.49
CA LEU A 95 -6.41 0.74 -12.73
C LEU A 95 -7.61 0.58 -13.66
N LYS A 96 -8.41 -0.44 -13.39
CA LYS A 96 -9.64 -0.70 -14.12
C LYS A 96 -10.81 -0.65 -13.15
N PRO A 97 -11.37 0.54 -12.90
CA PRO A 97 -12.51 0.66 -11.99
C PRO A 97 -13.75 0.01 -12.59
N LYS A 98 -14.66 -0.42 -11.75
CA LYS A 98 -15.94 -0.98 -12.19
C LYS A 98 -16.85 0.08 -12.78
N THR A 99 -16.66 1.34 -12.37
CA THR A 99 -17.37 2.48 -12.95
C THR A 99 -16.33 3.50 -13.39
N GLY A 100 -16.60 4.18 -14.50
CA GLY A 100 -15.67 5.17 -15.03
C GLY A 100 -14.66 4.52 -15.99
N LYS A 101 -13.64 5.28 -16.34
CA LYS A 101 -12.65 4.87 -17.32
C LYS A 101 -11.45 4.23 -16.68
N ASN A 102 -10.82 3.29 -17.39
CA ASN A 102 -9.50 2.80 -17.01
C ASN A 102 -8.53 3.99 -17.03
N TYR A 103 -7.61 4.02 -16.08
CA TYR A 103 -6.64 5.11 -16.01
C TYR A 103 -5.32 4.65 -15.40
N SER A 104 -4.27 5.40 -15.70
CA SER A 104 -2.95 5.24 -15.10
C SER A 104 -2.68 6.41 -14.17
N ASN A 105 -1.88 6.16 -13.15
CA ASN A 105 -1.49 7.19 -12.22
C ASN A 105 -0.05 6.96 -11.79
N THR A 106 0.50 7.92 -11.07
CA THR A 106 1.83 7.84 -10.48
C THR A 106 1.75 8.27 -9.03
N GLY A 107 2.63 7.75 -8.22
CA GLY A 107 2.65 8.13 -6.83
C GLY A 107 3.76 7.46 -6.06
N VAL A 108 3.66 7.57 -4.75
CA VAL A 108 4.66 7.09 -3.81
C VAL A 108 3.94 6.50 -2.60
N PHE A 109 4.41 5.34 -2.16
CA PHE A 109 4.11 4.84 -0.83
C PHE A 109 5.31 5.11 0.05
N VAL A 110 5.11 5.79 1.17
CA VAL A 110 6.11 5.92 2.21
C VAL A 110 5.69 5.00 3.35
N VAL A 111 6.49 3.97 3.61
CA VAL A 111 6.11 2.91 4.54
C VAL A 111 7.10 2.89 5.69
N GLU A 112 6.59 3.03 6.91
CA GLU A 112 7.39 2.88 8.11
C GLU A 112 7.12 1.53 8.73
N LEU A 113 8.16 0.89 9.25
CA LEU A 113 8.08 -0.45 9.80
C LEU A 113 8.77 -0.50 11.15
N ALA A 114 8.36 -1.46 11.96
CA ALA A 114 9.02 -1.78 13.23
C ALA A 114 8.98 -3.30 13.40
N GLN A 115 10.15 -3.89 13.67
CA GLN A 115 10.28 -5.32 13.91
C GLN A 115 9.65 -6.16 12.78
N GLY A 116 9.85 -5.72 11.53
CA GLY A 116 9.38 -6.44 10.36
C GLY A 116 7.90 -6.28 10.05
N LYS A 117 7.20 -5.39 10.76
CA LYS A 117 5.77 -5.14 10.53
C LYS A 117 5.56 -3.68 10.13
N ILE A 118 4.61 -3.46 9.25
CA ILE A 118 4.25 -2.12 8.79
C ILE A 118 3.53 -1.40 9.92
N THR A 119 4.01 -0.19 10.26
CA THR A 119 3.37 0.66 11.26
C THR A 119 2.64 1.85 10.67
N TRP A 120 3.04 2.29 9.48
CA TRP A 120 2.37 3.42 8.85
C TRP A 120 2.60 3.35 7.34
N VAL A 121 1.53 3.45 6.55
CA VAL A 121 1.59 3.62 5.11
C VAL A 121 1.03 5.00 4.79
N ARG A 122 1.83 5.81 4.12
CA ARG A 122 1.35 7.09 3.57
C ARG A 122 1.37 6.97 2.06
N GLU A 123 0.26 7.24 1.44
CA GLU A 123 0.12 7.17 -0.02
C GLU A 123 -0.05 8.58 -0.59
N TYR A 124 0.83 8.93 -1.51
CA TYR A 124 0.78 10.21 -2.23
C TYR A 124 0.63 9.91 -3.71
N PHE A 125 -0.32 10.54 -4.37
CA PHE A 125 -0.58 10.28 -5.77
C PHE A 125 -1.13 11.53 -6.45
N ASP A 126 -1.18 11.51 -7.79
CA ASP A 126 -1.73 12.61 -8.57
C ASP A 126 -3.25 12.61 -8.41
N THR A 127 -3.75 13.50 -7.58
CA THR A 127 -5.19 13.58 -7.27
C THR A 127 -6.00 14.11 -8.45
N GLU A 128 -5.41 14.92 -9.32
CA GLU A 128 -6.10 15.40 -10.51
C GLU A 128 -6.42 14.27 -11.48
N LYS A 129 -5.46 13.37 -11.71
CA LYS A 129 -5.70 12.21 -12.56
C LYS A 129 -6.77 11.31 -11.97
N SER A 130 -6.75 11.14 -10.66
CA SER A 130 -7.75 10.35 -9.96
C SER A 130 -9.15 10.95 -10.16
N HIS A 131 -9.28 12.26 -10.03
CA HIS A 131 -10.57 12.94 -10.20
C HIS A 131 -11.05 12.97 -11.66
N ALA A 132 -10.14 13.13 -12.60
CA ALA A 132 -10.48 13.26 -14.02
C ALA A 132 -11.14 11.98 -14.57
N ASN A 133 -11.04 10.87 -13.89
CA ASN A 133 -11.53 9.57 -14.34
C ASN A 133 -12.74 9.07 -13.55
N VAL A 134 -13.29 9.93 -12.74
CA VAL A 134 -14.50 9.59 -11.96
C VAL A 134 -15.77 9.85 -12.78
#